data_952dd61757599819ba40f5760e4f69b0
#
_entry.id   952dd61757599819ba40f5760e4f69b0
#
_cell.length_a   1.000
_cell.length_b   1.000
_cell.length_c   1.000
_cell.angle_alpha   90.00
_cell.angle_beta   90.00
_cell.angle_gamma   90.00
#
_symmetry.space_group_name_H-M   'P 1'
#
loop_
_entity.id
_entity.type
_entity.pdbx_description
1 polymer ?
#
loop_
_entity_poly.entity_id
_entity_poly.type
_entity_poly.pdbx_seq_one_letter_code
_entity_poly.pdbx_strand_id
1 'polypeptide(L)'
;DDRVDFVLADMATADLGEPWGVVMSALAIHHLENEAKKALFAGVRGALTPGGLFVNAEQVLGPTPALEERYARRWLADVRAAGVPGDEIDRACERMRFDRCASVEDQLAWMRDAGLADVDCTFKSWRFAVLSGRA
;
A
#
# COMPACT_ATOMS: atom_id res chain seq x y z
N ASP A 1 -10.62 -25.65 1.21
CA ASP A 1 -10.28 -25.49 2.62
C ASP A 1 -11.33 -24.54 3.23
N ASP A 2 -12.08 -25.03 4.19
CA ASP A 2 -13.17 -24.32 4.89
C ASP A 2 -12.70 -23.16 5.80
N ARG A 3 -11.42 -22.83 5.77
CA ARG A 3 -10.80 -21.70 6.49
C ARG A 3 -10.50 -20.51 5.61
N VAL A 4 -10.82 -20.57 4.32
CA VAL A 4 -10.51 -19.50 3.35
C VAL A 4 -11.71 -19.26 2.46
N ASP A 5 -12.18 -18.02 2.45
CA ASP A 5 -13.19 -17.53 1.54
C ASP A 5 -12.55 -16.57 0.52
N PHE A 6 -12.89 -16.73 -0.75
CA PHE A 6 -12.45 -15.83 -1.82
C PHE A 6 -13.62 -14.95 -2.25
N VAL A 7 -13.42 -13.63 -2.16
CA VAL A 7 -14.42 -12.64 -2.57
C VAL A 7 -13.86 -11.80 -3.72
N LEU A 8 -14.57 -11.78 -4.84
CA LEU A 8 -14.26 -10.87 -5.94
C LEU A 8 -15.04 -9.56 -5.74
N ALA A 9 -14.31 -8.47 -5.46
CA ALA A 9 -14.90 -7.16 -5.23
C ALA A 9 -13.94 -6.04 -5.67
N ASP A 10 -14.49 -4.85 -5.91
CA ASP A 10 -13.68 -3.65 -6.09
C ASP A 10 -13.18 -3.17 -4.73
N MET A 11 -11.86 -3.14 -4.56
CA MET A 11 -11.20 -2.73 -3.32
C MET A 11 -11.60 -1.30 -2.87
N ALA A 12 -11.93 -0.41 -3.82
CA ALA A 12 -12.32 0.96 -3.50
C ALA A 12 -13.68 1.05 -2.79
N THR A 13 -14.56 0.07 -2.98
CA THR A 13 -15.95 0.09 -2.52
C THR A 13 -16.38 -1.16 -1.76
N ALA A 14 -15.47 -2.14 -1.62
CA ALA A 14 -15.78 -3.40 -0.96
C ALA A 14 -16.17 -3.19 0.50
N ASP A 15 -17.26 -3.83 0.91
CA ASP A 15 -17.53 -4.06 2.31
C ASP A 15 -16.57 -5.14 2.81
N LEU A 16 -15.76 -4.82 3.83
CA LEU A 16 -14.80 -5.75 4.41
C LEU A 16 -15.46 -6.77 5.36
N GLY A 17 -16.75 -6.65 5.62
CA GLY A 17 -17.55 -7.62 6.36
C GLY A 17 -17.30 -7.60 7.87
N GLU A 18 -17.31 -8.78 8.45
CA GLU A 18 -17.20 -9.02 9.89
C GLU A 18 -15.91 -8.45 10.50
N PRO A 19 -15.89 -8.11 11.80
CA PRO A 19 -14.69 -7.60 12.45
C PRO A 19 -13.52 -8.58 12.38
N TRP A 20 -12.36 -8.07 11.94
CA TRP A 20 -11.14 -8.84 11.75
C TRP A 20 -10.08 -8.52 12.81
N GLY A 21 -9.37 -9.52 13.28
CA GLY A 21 -8.19 -9.31 14.13
C GLY A 21 -7.01 -8.70 13.39
N VAL A 22 -6.88 -9.01 12.08
CA VAL A 22 -5.83 -8.48 11.21
C VAL A 22 -6.39 -8.25 9.82
N VAL A 23 -6.07 -7.08 9.25
CA VAL A 23 -6.26 -6.78 7.82
C VAL A 23 -4.89 -6.52 7.21
N MET A 24 -4.60 -7.16 6.08
CA MET A 24 -3.32 -7.00 5.38
C MET A 24 -3.53 -6.65 3.92
N SER A 25 -2.67 -5.78 3.40
CA SER A 25 -2.56 -5.49 1.98
C SER A 25 -1.10 -5.54 1.54
N ALA A 26 -0.85 -5.99 0.31
CA ALA A 26 0.48 -5.96 -0.27
C ALA A 26 0.40 -5.55 -1.74
N LEU A 27 1.10 -4.46 -2.10
CA LEU A 27 1.27 -3.97 -3.47
C LEU A 27 -0.06 -3.82 -4.24
N ALA A 28 -1.08 -3.29 -3.59
CA ALA A 28 -2.42 -3.16 -4.16
C ALA A 28 -3.01 -1.74 -4.01
N ILE A 29 -2.86 -1.12 -2.85
CA ILE A 29 -3.53 0.16 -2.53
C ILE A 29 -2.98 1.33 -3.36
N HIS A 30 -1.73 1.26 -3.84
CA HIS A 30 -1.14 2.29 -4.71
C HIS A 30 -1.86 2.46 -6.06
N HIS A 31 -2.71 1.52 -6.47
CA HIS A 31 -3.53 1.68 -7.66
C HIS A 31 -4.74 2.60 -7.47
N LEU A 32 -5.16 2.85 -6.24
CA LEU A 32 -6.29 3.71 -5.92
C LEU A 32 -5.93 5.20 -5.99
N GLU A 33 -6.90 6.04 -6.35
CA GLU A 33 -6.81 7.49 -6.14
C GLU A 33 -6.75 7.82 -4.64
N ASN A 34 -6.20 8.98 -4.28
CA ASN A 34 -5.94 9.31 -2.87
C ASN A 34 -7.22 9.35 -2.02
N GLU A 35 -8.33 9.84 -2.55
CA GLU A 35 -9.62 9.84 -1.82
C GLU A 35 -10.14 8.42 -1.58
N ALA A 36 -9.95 7.51 -2.53
CA ALA A 36 -10.31 6.11 -2.36
C ALA A 36 -9.40 5.41 -1.32
N LYS A 37 -8.10 5.77 -1.26
CA LYS A 37 -7.20 5.27 -0.20
C LYS A 37 -7.67 5.70 1.18
N LYS A 38 -8.05 6.98 1.36
CA LYS A 38 -8.59 7.50 2.62
C LYS A 38 -9.86 6.77 3.04
N ALA A 39 -10.80 6.59 2.10
CA ALA A 39 -12.03 5.84 2.34
C ALA A 39 -11.75 4.38 2.72
N LEU A 40 -10.80 3.73 2.04
CA LEU A 40 -10.39 2.38 2.36
C LEU A 40 -9.80 2.28 3.78
N PHE A 41 -8.93 3.21 4.19
CA PHE A 41 -8.37 3.21 5.55
C PHE A 41 -9.46 3.39 6.62
N ALA A 42 -10.47 4.22 6.36
CA ALA A 42 -11.63 4.34 7.24
C ALA A 42 -12.45 3.04 7.30
N GLY A 43 -12.66 2.39 6.15
CA GLY A 43 -13.32 1.07 6.08
C GLY A 43 -12.55 0.00 6.84
N VAL A 44 -11.23 -0.06 6.66
CA VAL A 44 -10.35 -0.98 7.40
C VAL A 44 -10.45 -0.74 8.90
N ARG A 45 -10.42 0.54 9.35
CA ARG A 45 -10.59 0.86 10.78
C ARG A 45 -11.92 0.36 11.33
N GLY A 46 -12.99 0.51 10.55
CA GLY A 46 -14.34 0.05 10.94
C GLY A 46 -14.46 -1.47 10.99
N ALA A 47 -13.72 -2.18 10.15
CA ALA A 47 -13.73 -3.65 10.06
C ALA A 47 -12.79 -4.34 11.04
N LEU A 48 -11.92 -3.62 11.75
CA LEU A 48 -11.01 -4.19 12.74
C LEU A 48 -11.69 -4.34 14.10
N THR A 49 -11.42 -5.45 14.78
CA THR A 49 -11.73 -5.61 16.19
C THR A 49 -10.96 -4.61 17.06
N PRO A 50 -11.41 -4.26 18.27
CA PRO A 50 -10.63 -3.46 19.21
C PRO A 50 -9.22 -4.04 19.39
N GLY A 51 -8.18 -3.22 19.15
CA GLY A 51 -6.78 -3.64 19.15
C GLY A 51 -6.32 -4.42 17.92
N GLY A 52 -7.19 -4.64 16.95
CA GLY A 52 -6.85 -5.30 15.68
C GLY A 52 -5.78 -4.53 14.90
N LEU A 53 -5.06 -5.23 14.03
CA LEU A 53 -3.89 -4.73 13.32
C LEU A 53 -4.18 -4.55 11.83
N PHE A 54 -3.84 -3.38 11.29
CA PHE A 54 -3.71 -3.15 9.86
C PHE A 54 -2.23 -3.12 9.45
N VAL A 55 -1.90 -3.82 8.36
CA VAL A 55 -0.56 -3.82 7.76
C VAL A 55 -0.68 -3.60 6.26
N ASN A 56 0.05 -2.62 5.73
CA ASN A 56 0.11 -2.34 4.30
C ASN A 56 1.57 -2.34 3.83
N ALA A 57 1.97 -3.35 3.07
CA ALA A 57 3.24 -3.39 2.36
C ALA A 57 3.05 -2.73 0.99
N GLU A 58 3.72 -1.60 0.73
CA GLU A 58 3.31 -0.72 -0.36
C GLU A 58 4.46 -0.10 -1.14
N GLN A 59 4.18 0.25 -2.40
CA GLN A 59 4.99 1.21 -3.14
C GLN A 59 4.60 2.63 -2.75
N VAL A 60 5.60 3.44 -2.41
CA VAL A 60 5.39 4.82 -1.95
C VAL A 60 6.06 5.82 -2.87
N LEU A 61 5.46 7.00 -2.97
CA LEU A 61 6.03 8.15 -3.67
C LEU A 61 7.21 8.72 -2.89
N GLY A 62 8.22 9.19 -3.59
CA GLY A 62 9.30 9.96 -3.00
C GLY A 62 8.76 11.31 -2.46
N PRO A 63 9.19 11.76 -1.27
CA PRO A 63 8.67 12.99 -0.65
C PRO A 63 8.98 14.27 -1.44
N THR A 64 9.90 14.20 -2.39
CA THR A 64 10.20 15.29 -3.33
C THR A 64 10.43 14.72 -4.74
N PRO A 65 10.26 15.52 -5.81
CA PRO A 65 10.55 15.07 -7.17
C PRO A 65 11.95 14.50 -7.34
N ALA A 66 12.95 15.09 -6.71
CA ALA A 66 14.33 14.61 -6.77
C ALA A 66 14.52 13.24 -6.09
N LEU A 67 13.81 13.00 -4.99
CA LEU A 67 13.82 11.69 -4.31
C LEU A 67 13.01 10.65 -5.09
N GLU A 68 11.88 11.02 -5.71
CA GLU A 68 11.14 10.12 -6.59
C GLU A 68 11.99 9.65 -7.78
N GLU A 69 12.69 10.56 -8.45
CA GLU A 69 13.64 10.19 -9.51
C GLU A 69 14.73 9.24 -8.99
N ARG A 70 15.23 9.48 -7.78
CA ARG A 70 16.24 8.62 -7.15
C ARG A 70 15.67 7.24 -6.85
N TYR A 71 14.42 7.13 -6.39
CA TYR A 71 13.74 5.86 -6.17
C TYR A 71 13.56 5.09 -7.47
N ALA A 72 13.14 5.78 -8.54
CA ALA A 72 12.98 5.16 -9.86
C ALA A 72 14.31 4.62 -10.39
N ARG A 73 15.39 5.42 -10.33
CA ARG A 73 16.73 4.98 -10.76
C ARG A 73 17.23 3.79 -9.94
N ARG A 74 17.00 3.80 -8.62
CA ARG A 74 17.41 2.70 -7.74
C ARG A 74 16.65 1.41 -8.10
N TRP A 75 15.34 1.48 -8.23
CA TRP A 75 14.52 0.34 -8.62
C TRP A 75 15.00 -0.26 -9.95
N LEU A 76 15.24 0.60 -10.96
CA LEU A 76 15.72 0.15 -12.27
C LEU A 76 17.11 -0.52 -12.20
N ALA A 77 17.99 -0.01 -11.36
CA ALA A 77 19.30 -0.62 -11.13
C ALA A 77 19.16 -1.99 -10.44
N ASP A 78 18.29 -2.10 -9.44
CA ASP A 78 18.09 -3.34 -8.68
C ASP A 78 17.48 -4.46 -9.55
N VAL A 79 16.45 -4.15 -10.37
CA VAL A 79 15.83 -5.17 -11.24
C VAL A 79 16.78 -5.62 -12.37
N ARG A 80 17.61 -4.71 -12.89
CA ARG A 80 18.67 -5.06 -13.85
C ARG A 80 19.73 -5.95 -13.21
N ALA A 81 20.17 -5.61 -12.01
CA ALA A 81 21.15 -6.41 -11.26
C ALA A 81 20.59 -7.80 -10.90
N ALA A 82 19.28 -7.92 -10.70
CA ALA A 82 18.59 -9.19 -10.51
C ALA A 82 18.44 -10.03 -11.80
N GLY A 83 18.87 -9.51 -12.94
CA GLY A 83 18.82 -10.23 -14.22
C GLY A 83 17.45 -10.27 -14.89
N VAL A 84 16.54 -9.35 -14.53
CA VAL A 84 15.22 -9.26 -15.18
C VAL A 84 15.40 -8.84 -16.64
N PRO A 85 14.79 -9.55 -17.62
CA PRO A 85 14.88 -9.22 -19.04
C PRO A 85 14.39 -7.81 -19.36
N GLY A 86 15.04 -7.14 -20.33
CA GLY A 86 14.73 -5.75 -20.67
C GLY A 86 13.27 -5.52 -21.08
N ASP A 87 12.70 -6.44 -21.86
CA ASP A 87 11.30 -6.40 -22.28
C ASP A 87 10.30 -6.57 -21.11
N GLU A 88 10.67 -7.30 -20.07
CA GLU A 88 9.88 -7.39 -18.83
C GLU A 88 9.95 -6.10 -18.02
N ILE A 89 11.14 -5.47 -17.96
CA ILE A 89 11.32 -4.16 -17.34
C ILE A 89 10.45 -3.11 -18.06
N ASP A 90 10.48 -3.09 -19.40
CA ASP A 90 9.67 -2.15 -20.20
C ASP A 90 8.17 -2.35 -19.94
N ARG A 91 7.69 -3.59 -19.91
CA ARG A 91 6.29 -3.90 -19.55
C ARG A 91 5.94 -3.48 -18.13
N ALA A 92 6.87 -3.65 -17.18
CA ALA A 92 6.66 -3.17 -15.82
C ALA A 92 6.57 -1.64 -15.75
N CYS A 93 7.48 -0.92 -16.43
CA CYS A 93 7.43 0.53 -16.52
C CYS A 93 6.11 1.03 -17.11
N GLU A 94 5.60 0.40 -18.17
CA GLU A 94 4.29 0.76 -18.75
C GLU A 94 3.14 0.58 -17.75
N ARG A 95 3.11 -0.52 -16.99
CA ARG A 95 2.09 -0.73 -15.94
C ARG A 95 2.18 0.30 -14.83
N MET A 96 3.40 0.62 -14.37
CA MET A 96 3.65 1.57 -13.29
C MET A 96 3.22 3.01 -13.62
N ARG A 97 3.00 3.33 -14.89
CA ARG A 97 2.43 4.65 -15.30
C ARG A 97 1.01 4.87 -14.79
N PHE A 98 0.29 3.80 -14.46
CA PHE A 98 -1.07 3.86 -13.93
C PHE A 98 -1.09 3.87 -12.39
N ASP A 99 0.05 3.71 -11.74
CA ASP A 99 0.14 3.75 -10.29
C ASP A 99 -0.17 5.16 -9.76
N ARG A 100 -0.79 5.21 -8.60
CA ARG A 100 -1.17 6.41 -7.87
C ARG A 100 -0.51 6.39 -6.49
N CYS A 101 0.81 6.22 -6.48
CA CYS A 101 1.57 6.17 -5.23
C CYS A 101 1.39 7.46 -4.42
N ALA A 102 1.29 7.32 -3.11
CA ALA A 102 1.31 8.42 -2.16
C ALA A 102 2.57 8.34 -1.28
N SER A 103 2.97 9.45 -0.68
CA SER A 103 4.12 9.47 0.23
C SER A 103 3.82 8.66 1.50
N VAL A 104 4.87 8.24 2.20
CA VAL A 104 4.71 7.61 3.53
C VAL A 104 3.99 8.57 4.48
N GLU A 105 4.39 9.84 4.48
CA GLU A 105 3.84 10.88 5.37
C GLU A 105 2.35 11.06 5.18
N ASP A 106 1.90 11.19 3.91
CA ASP A 106 0.48 11.32 3.59
C ASP A 106 -0.32 10.10 4.05
N GLN A 107 0.18 8.90 3.75
CA GLN A 107 -0.52 7.68 4.12
C GLN A 107 -0.61 7.50 5.64
N LEU A 108 0.46 7.78 6.38
CA LEU A 108 0.43 7.73 7.85
C LEU A 108 -0.55 8.77 8.42
N ALA A 109 -0.62 9.96 7.82
CA ALA A 109 -1.61 10.97 8.22
C ALA A 109 -3.04 10.48 7.98
N TRP A 110 -3.34 9.94 6.79
CA TRP A 110 -4.67 9.40 6.46
C TRP A 110 -5.06 8.21 7.34
N MET A 111 -4.11 7.35 7.72
CA MET A 111 -4.36 6.26 8.66
C MET A 111 -4.76 6.78 10.06
N ARG A 112 -4.08 7.85 10.53
CA ARG A 112 -4.45 8.51 11.80
C ARG A 112 -5.81 9.20 11.69
N ASP A 113 -6.07 9.90 10.61
CA ASP A 113 -7.36 10.55 10.35
C ASP A 113 -8.51 9.55 10.29
N ALA A 114 -8.24 8.32 9.81
CA ALA A 114 -9.19 7.21 9.84
C ALA A 114 -9.43 6.64 11.26
N GLY A 115 -8.69 7.10 12.27
CA GLY A 115 -8.84 6.68 13.67
C GLY A 115 -7.99 5.46 14.05
N LEU A 116 -6.97 5.11 13.27
CA LEU A 116 -5.97 4.13 13.67
C LEU A 116 -4.97 4.74 14.67
N ALA A 117 -4.63 3.99 15.70
CA ALA A 117 -3.61 4.31 16.70
C ALA A 117 -2.29 3.61 16.37
N ASP A 118 -1.22 4.02 17.05
CA ASP A 118 0.12 3.43 16.90
C ASP A 118 0.58 3.33 15.44
N VAL A 119 0.20 4.35 14.64
CA VAL A 119 0.48 4.39 13.20
C VAL A 119 1.96 4.67 12.97
N ASP A 120 2.62 3.75 12.27
CA ASP A 120 4.06 3.82 12.02
C ASP A 120 4.45 3.22 10.66
N CYS A 121 5.63 3.63 10.16
CA CYS A 121 6.33 3.00 9.06
C CYS A 121 7.41 2.07 9.63
N THR A 122 7.09 0.80 9.77
CA THR A 122 7.96 -0.19 10.43
C THR A 122 9.11 -0.68 9.56
N PHE A 123 9.03 -0.47 8.25
CA PHE A 123 10.10 -0.79 7.29
C PHE A 123 10.04 0.20 6.12
N LYS A 124 11.19 0.62 5.64
CA LYS A 124 11.30 1.38 4.39
C LYS A 124 12.61 1.08 3.67
N SER A 125 12.50 0.75 2.39
CA SER A 125 13.62 0.62 1.47
C SER A 125 13.28 1.29 0.16
N TRP A 126 13.79 2.51 -0.06
CA TRP A 126 13.52 3.34 -1.22
C TRP A 126 12.00 3.52 -1.43
N ARG A 127 11.45 2.99 -2.54
CA ARG A 127 10.02 3.06 -2.85
C ARG A 127 9.14 2.00 -2.16
N PHE A 128 9.72 1.08 -1.40
CA PHE A 128 8.96 0.06 -0.67
C PHE A 128 8.90 0.39 0.80
N ALA A 129 7.71 0.33 1.36
CA ALA A 129 7.47 0.60 2.78
C ALA A 129 6.46 -0.39 3.36
N VAL A 130 6.52 -0.61 4.66
CA VAL A 130 5.49 -1.31 5.42
C VAL A 130 4.93 -0.34 6.45
N LEU A 131 3.65 -0.04 6.30
CA LEU A 131 2.89 0.83 7.18
C LEU A 131 1.99 -0.02 8.05
N SER A 132 1.81 0.35 9.30
CA SER A 132 0.92 -0.36 10.22
C SER A 132 0.19 0.58 11.15
N GLY A 133 -0.95 0.13 11.69
CA GLY A 133 -1.74 0.83 12.69
C GLY A 133 -2.71 -0.10 13.39
N ARG A 134 -3.20 0.29 14.54
CA ARG A 134 -4.15 -0.48 15.36
C ARG A 134 -5.50 0.20 15.47
N ALA A 135 -6.56 -0.62 15.62
CA ALA A 135 -7.91 -0.14 15.87
C ALA A 135 -8.17 0.14 17.34
#